data_0faf5893e845af8d363662557b423b1d
#
_entry.id   0faf5893e845af8d363662557b423b1d
#
_cell.length_a   1.000
_cell.length_b   1.000
_cell.length_c   1.000
_cell.angle_alpha   90.00
_cell.angle_beta   90.00
_cell.angle_gamma   90.00
#
_symmetry.space_group_name_H-M   'P 1'
#
loop_
_entity.id
_entity.type
_entity.pdbx_description
1 polymer ?
#
loop_
_entity_poly.entity_id
_entity_poly.type
_entity_poly.pdbx_seq_one_letter_code
_entity_poly.pdbx_strand_id
1 'polypeptide(L)'
;MTKEKWFKLVNKEYSQIDQEWQWTYLLLIPFIFNEQVIHKITITDHWKEKHKDIITNEKILELVRKLNKEVMKPEPKKKPAWPDVFVPRGIEYQNKRFLLVFWFERSSSDWLWIRDCYPN
;
A
#
# COMPACT_ATOMS: atom_id res chain seq x y z
N MET A 1 -21.82 8.81 -16.37
CA MET A 1 -20.63 9.62 -16.05
C MET A 1 -19.53 8.72 -15.54
N THR A 2 -18.41 8.68 -16.24
CA THR A 2 -17.29 7.87 -15.81
C THR A 2 -16.51 8.55 -14.70
N LYS A 3 -16.30 7.83 -13.62
CA LYS A 3 -15.49 8.33 -12.52
C LYS A 3 -14.03 8.36 -12.96
N GLU A 4 -13.40 9.52 -12.86
CA GLU A 4 -12.01 9.68 -13.25
C GLU A 4 -11.11 8.89 -12.30
N LYS A 5 -10.26 8.04 -12.87
CA LYS A 5 -9.35 7.24 -12.06
C LYS A 5 -8.10 8.05 -11.74
N TRP A 6 -7.66 7.95 -10.51
CA TRP A 6 -6.45 8.62 -10.04
C TRP A 6 -5.21 7.71 -10.08
N PHE A 7 -5.37 6.47 -10.54
CA PHE A 7 -4.29 5.50 -10.64
C PHE A 7 -4.42 4.68 -11.92
N LYS A 8 -3.32 4.06 -12.35
CA LYS A 8 -3.26 3.23 -13.54
C LYS A 8 -2.36 2.03 -13.28
N LEU A 9 -2.84 0.82 -13.57
CA LEU A 9 -2.01 -0.38 -13.49
C LEU A 9 -0.98 -0.34 -14.62
N VAL A 10 0.31 -0.39 -14.27
CA VAL A 10 1.39 -0.33 -15.26
C VAL A 10 2.21 -1.61 -15.30
N ASN A 11 2.13 -2.47 -14.29
CA ASN A 11 2.85 -3.73 -14.29
C ASN A 11 2.13 -4.77 -13.44
N LYS A 12 2.18 -6.02 -13.88
CA LYS A 12 1.68 -7.18 -13.13
C LYS A 12 2.64 -8.31 -13.39
N GLU A 13 3.26 -8.85 -12.33
CA GLU A 13 4.21 -9.93 -12.48
C GLU A 13 4.16 -10.90 -11.30
N TYR A 14 4.59 -12.13 -11.54
CA TYR A 14 4.71 -13.13 -10.49
C TYR A 14 6.17 -13.20 -10.03
N SER A 15 6.39 -13.01 -8.74
CA SER A 15 7.72 -13.13 -8.15
C SER A 15 7.95 -14.58 -7.73
N GLN A 16 8.89 -15.25 -8.37
CA GLN A 16 9.24 -16.63 -7.99
C GLN A 16 9.99 -16.67 -6.66
N ILE A 17 10.74 -15.64 -6.36
CA ILE A 17 11.47 -15.54 -5.09
C ILE A 17 10.49 -15.43 -3.92
N ASP A 18 9.52 -14.54 -4.03
CA ASP A 18 8.54 -14.29 -2.98
C ASP A 18 7.29 -15.16 -3.10
N GLN A 19 7.15 -15.86 -4.21
CA GLN A 19 6.01 -16.73 -4.51
C GLN A 19 4.68 -16.00 -4.39
N GLU A 20 4.60 -14.83 -5.01
CA GLU A 20 3.41 -13.99 -4.97
C GLU A 20 3.26 -13.16 -6.23
N TRP A 21 2.02 -12.75 -6.53
CA TRP A 21 1.74 -11.79 -7.57
C TRP A 21 2.00 -10.38 -7.04
N GLN A 22 2.48 -9.50 -7.92
CA GLN A 22 2.79 -8.12 -7.60
C GLN A 22 2.18 -7.23 -8.67
N TRP A 23 1.36 -6.27 -8.25
CA TRP A 23 0.71 -5.30 -9.13
C TRP A 23 1.27 -3.91 -8.82
N THR A 24 1.78 -3.23 -9.85
CA THR A 24 2.34 -1.89 -9.69
C THR A 24 1.44 -0.88 -10.37
N TYR A 25 1.07 0.15 -9.62
CA TYR A 25 0.20 1.22 -10.08
C TYR A 25 0.95 2.53 -10.11
N LEU A 26 0.75 3.29 -11.19
CA LEU A 26 1.21 4.68 -11.28
C LEU A 26 0.08 5.57 -10.79
N LEU A 27 0.40 6.52 -9.93
CA LEU A 27 -0.59 7.45 -9.40
C LEU A 27 -0.68 8.67 -10.32
N LEU A 28 -1.83 8.85 -10.95
CA LEU A 28 -2.08 10.01 -11.81
C LEU A 28 -2.32 11.26 -10.96
N ILE A 29 -2.82 11.06 -9.75
CA ILE A 29 -2.96 12.10 -8.74
C ILE A 29 -2.14 11.65 -7.53
N PRO A 30 -0.90 12.13 -7.37
CA PRO A 30 -0.05 11.74 -6.24
C PRO A 30 -0.61 12.20 -4.90
N PHE A 31 -0.16 11.58 -3.83
CA PHE A 31 -0.46 12.04 -2.48
C PHE A 31 0.84 12.14 -1.67
N ILE A 32 0.78 12.74 -0.50
CA ILE A 32 1.94 12.99 0.34
C ILE A 32 1.88 12.08 1.57
N PHE A 33 2.95 11.33 1.81
CA PHE A 33 3.09 10.53 3.03
C PHE A 33 4.49 10.75 3.59
N ASN A 34 4.57 11.05 4.90
CA ASN A 34 5.85 11.36 5.57
C ASN A 34 6.65 12.42 4.81
N GLU A 35 5.93 13.46 4.36
CA GLU A 35 6.54 14.58 3.63
C GLU A 35 7.14 14.20 2.28
N GLN A 36 6.84 13.00 1.78
CA GLN A 36 7.28 12.53 0.47
C GLN A 36 6.10 12.44 -0.48
N VAL A 37 6.29 12.87 -1.72
CA VAL A 37 5.26 12.77 -2.75
C VAL A 37 5.29 11.35 -3.31
N ILE A 38 4.17 10.64 -3.20
CA ILE A 38 4.08 9.25 -3.64
C ILE A 38 3.50 9.21 -5.04
N HIS A 39 4.25 8.61 -5.97
CA HIS A 39 3.87 8.47 -7.37
C HIS A 39 3.55 7.05 -7.78
N LYS A 40 4.00 6.05 -7.01
CA LYS A 40 3.90 4.65 -7.40
C LYS A 40 3.59 3.77 -6.20
N ILE A 41 2.75 2.74 -6.42
CA ILE A 41 2.41 1.78 -5.37
C ILE A 41 2.45 0.38 -5.98
N THR A 42 3.15 -0.54 -5.32
CA THR A 42 3.09 -1.96 -5.63
C THR A 42 2.31 -2.67 -4.53
N ILE A 43 1.35 -3.51 -4.93
CA ILE A 43 0.54 -4.31 -4.02
C ILE A 43 0.86 -5.77 -4.26
N THR A 44 1.10 -6.53 -3.20
CA THR A 44 1.33 -7.97 -3.29
C THR A 44 0.04 -8.72 -2.96
N ASP A 45 -0.07 -9.99 -3.35
CA ASP A 45 -1.27 -10.78 -3.07
C ASP A 45 -1.20 -11.55 -1.75
N HIS A 46 -0.27 -11.18 -0.88
CA HIS A 46 -0.11 -11.83 0.41
C HIS A 46 -1.38 -11.82 1.27
N TRP A 47 -2.21 -10.78 1.12
CA TRP A 47 -3.46 -10.61 1.85
C TRP A 47 -4.60 -11.49 1.33
N LYS A 48 -4.54 -11.95 0.08
CA LYS A 48 -5.65 -12.62 -0.59
C LYS A 48 -6.11 -13.91 0.08
N GLU A 49 -5.19 -14.68 0.61
CA GLU A 49 -5.52 -15.96 1.22
C GLU A 49 -6.48 -15.82 2.40
N LYS A 50 -6.37 -14.72 3.14
CA LYS A 50 -7.14 -14.52 4.36
C LYS A 50 -8.36 -13.61 4.18
N HIS A 51 -8.29 -12.66 3.25
CA HIS A 51 -9.28 -11.58 3.19
C HIS A 51 -9.81 -11.28 1.79
N LYS A 52 -9.68 -12.21 0.85
CA LYS A 52 -10.05 -11.99 -0.56
C LYS A 52 -11.50 -11.56 -0.78
N ASP A 53 -12.39 -11.90 0.13
CA ASP A 53 -13.81 -11.60 0.00
C ASP A 53 -14.16 -10.17 0.41
N ILE A 54 -13.28 -9.51 1.16
CA ILE A 54 -13.53 -8.17 1.67
C ILE A 54 -12.53 -7.13 1.17
N ILE A 55 -11.40 -7.57 0.67
CA ILE A 55 -10.30 -6.67 0.29
C ILE A 55 -9.96 -6.86 -1.18
N THR A 56 -9.82 -5.74 -1.90
CA THR A 56 -9.38 -5.71 -3.30
C THR A 56 -8.21 -4.75 -3.42
N ASN A 57 -7.47 -4.83 -4.52
CA ASN A 57 -6.40 -3.86 -4.78
C ASN A 57 -6.93 -2.43 -4.82
N GLU A 58 -8.11 -2.24 -5.42
CA GLU A 58 -8.72 -0.91 -5.48
C GLU A 58 -9.04 -0.37 -4.09
N LYS A 59 -9.55 -1.22 -3.20
CA LYS A 59 -9.81 -0.83 -1.82
C LYS A 59 -8.51 -0.46 -1.10
N ILE A 60 -7.44 -1.23 -1.32
CA ILE A 60 -6.13 -0.93 -0.72
C ILE A 60 -5.63 0.44 -1.18
N LEU A 61 -5.77 0.75 -2.47
CA LEU A 61 -5.38 2.05 -2.99
C LEU A 61 -6.17 3.18 -2.33
N GLU A 62 -7.49 2.99 -2.16
CA GLU A 62 -8.32 3.98 -1.48
C GLU A 62 -7.92 4.16 -0.01
N LEU A 63 -7.56 3.06 0.67
CA LEU A 63 -7.11 3.12 2.06
C LEU A 63 -5.79 3.89 2.18
N VAL A 64 -4.81 3.58 1.34
CA VAL A 64 -3.51 4.23 1.42
C VAL A 64 -3.61 5.73 1.11
N ARG A 65 -4.50 6.12 0.20
CA ARG A 65 -4.72 7.52 -0.13
C ARG A 65 -5.26 8.32 1.06
N LYS A 66 -5.95 7.66 1.97
CA LYS A 66 -6.44 8.32 3.19
C LYS A 66 -5.31 8.78 4.11
N LEU A 67 -4.10 8.29 3.86
CA LEU A 67 -2.91 8.71 4.60
C LEU A 67 -2.29 9.99 4.04
N ASN A 68 -2.94 10.63 3.07
CA ASN A 68 -2.45 11.87 2.49
C ASN A 68 -2.21 12.93 3.57
N LYS A 69 -1.00 13.48 3.56
CA LYS A 69 -0.51 14.48 4.52
C LYS A 69 -0.24 13.94 5.92
N GLU A 70 -0.35 12.64 6.11
CA GLU A 70 0.00 12.04 7.40
C GLU A 70 1.51 11.89 7.55
N VAL A 71 1.96 12.03 8.79
CA VAL A 71 3.36 11.77 9.18
C VAL A 71 3.32 10.76 10.31
N MET A 72 4.04 9.66 10.16
CA MET A 72 4.07 8.64 11.20
C MET A 72 5.43 7.98 11.28
N LYS A 73 5.73 7.43 12.45
CA LYS A 73 6.97 6.70 12.67
C LYS A 73 6.81 5.24 12.24
N PRO A 74 7.91 4.63 11.75
CA PRO A 74 7.86 3.20 11.45
C PRO A 74 7.78 2.37 12.73
N GLU A 75 7.36 1.11 12.56
CA GLU A 75 7.37 0.18 13.67
C GLU A 75 8.81 -0.12 14.11
N PRO A 76 9.04 -0.42 15.41
CA PRO A 76 10.35 -0.85 15.86
C PRO A 76 10.79 -2.10 15.10
N LYS A 77 12.03 -2.12 14.64
CA LYS A 77 12.56 -3.28 13.90
C LYS A 77 13.63 -3.99 14.69
N LYS A 78 13.65 -5.31 14.55
CA LYS A 78 14.62 -6.15 15.29
C LYS A 78 15.99 -6.18 14.65
N LYS A 79 16.07 -5.96 13.33
CA LYS A 79 17.33 -5.99 12.58
C LYS A 79 17.49 -4.69 11.80
N PRO A 80 18.65 -4.00 11.96
CA PRO A 80 18.88 -2.73 11.25
C PRO A 80 18.80 -2.84 9.72
N ALA A 81 19.09 -4.03 9.17
CA ALA A 81 19.06 -4.23 7.72
C ALA A 81 17.65 -4.31 7.14
N TRP A 82 16.63 -4.47 7.99
CA TRP A 82 15.24 -4.53 7.53
C TRP A 82 14.77 -3.13 7.13
N PRO A 83 13.84 -3.03 6.16
CA PRO A 83 13.25 -1.74 5.83
C PRO A 83 12.41 -1.21 6.97
N ASP A 84 12.20 0.11 6.99
CA ASP A 84 11.26 0.72 7.91
C ASP A 84 9.85 0.36 7.48
N VAL A 85 9.11 -0.32 8.36
CA VAL A 85 7.76 -0.80 8.08
C VAL A 85 6.75 0.08 8.81
N PHE A 86 5.74 0.53 8.07
CA PHE A 86 4.65 1.36 8.60
C PHE A 86 3.38 0.52 8.71
N VAL A 87 2.71 0.67 9.85
CA VAL A 87 1.48 -0.10 10.13
C VAL A 87 0.40 0.86 10.65
N PRO A 88 -0.17 1.70 9.77
CA PRO A 88 -1.30 2.55 10.18
C PRO A 88 -2.52 1.68 10.50
N ARG A 89 -3.15 1.97 11.63
CA ARG A 89 -4.30 1.23 12.13
C ARG A 89 -5.54 2.11 12.17
N GLY A 90 -6.71 1.46 12.13
CA GLY A 90 -7.97 2.17 12.27
C GLY A 90 -8.32 3.07 11.10
N ILE A 91 -7.88 2.74 9.89
CA ILE A 91 -8.23 3.51 8.70
C ILE A 91 -9.68 3.20 8.35
N GLU A 92 -10.55 4.19 8.39
CA GLU A 92 -11.97 4.00 8.08
C GLU A 92 -12.23 4.03 6.59
N TYR A 93 -13.03 3.06 6.13
CA TYR A 93 -13.50 3.00 4.76
C TYR A 93 -14.84 2.24 4.73
N GLN A 94 -15.89 2.91 4.26
CA GLN A 94 -17.23 2.31 4.17
C GLN A 94 -17.71 1.68 5.48
N ASN A 95 -17.56 2.44 6.58
CA ASN A 95 -18.00 2.04 7.93
C ASN A 95 -17.24 0.86 8.53
N LYS A 96 -16.08 0.53 7.97
CA LYS A 96 -15.19 -0.49 8.51
C LYS A 96 -13.82 0.10 8.74
N ARG A 97 -13.04 -0.55 9.58
CA ARG A 97 -11.66 -0.13 9.88
C ARG A 97 -10.69 -1.17 9.38
N PHE A 98 -9.54 -0.69 8.92
CA PHE A 98 -8.50 -1.54 8.36
C PHE A 98 -7.13 -1.10 8.86
N LEU A 99 -6.17 -2.01 8.78
CA LEU A 99 -4.76 -1.65 8.93
C LEU A 99 -4.03 -2.04 7.66
N LEU A 100 -2.97 -1.30 7.37
CA LEU A 100 -2.07 -1.59 6.25
C LEU A 100 -0.69 -1.89 6.80
N VAL A 101 0.07 -2.71 6.05
CA VAL A 101 1.48 -2.97 6.33
C VAL A 101 2.24 -2.64 5.05
N PHE A 102 3.12 -1.65 5.10
CA PHE A 102 3.86 -1.24 3.92
C PHE A 102 5.21 -0.62 4.27
N TRP A 103 6.04 -0.45 3.24
CA TRP A 103 7.34 0.23 3.35
C TRP A 103 7.62 0.95 2.04
N PHE A 104 8.65 1.81 2.06
CA PHE A 104 9.14 2.42 0.83
C PHE A 104 9.98 1.40 0.06
N GLU A 105 9.83 1.37 -1.28
CA GLU A 105 10.71 0.58 -2.12
C GLU A 105 12.15 1.01 -1.89
N ARG A 106 13.06 0.04 -1.85
CA ARG A 106 14.48 0.30 -1.60
C ARG A 106 15.02 1.35 -2.59
N SER A 107 15.74 2.32 -2.08
CA SER A 107 16.34 3.42 -2.84
C SER A 107 15.34 4.38 -3.46
N SER A 108 14.08 4.36 -2.99
CA SER A 108 13.02 5.24 -3.48
C SER A 108 12.34 5.97 -2.33
N SER A 109 11.91 7.21 -2.58
CA SER A 109 11.11 7.98 -1.62
C SER A 109 9.70 8.25 -2.14
N ASP A 110 9.38 7.78 -3.35
CA ASP A 110 8.09 8.05 -3.99
C ASP A 110 7.32 6.77 -4.36
N TRP A 111 7.80 5.62 -3.94
CA TRP A 111 7.24 4.32 -4.30
C TRP A 111 6.97 3.51 -3.04
N LEU A 112 5.69 3.25 -2.75
CA LEU A 112 5.28 2.42 -1.61
C LEU A 112 5.05 0.98 -2.05
N TRP A 113 5.41 0.07 -1.16
CA TRP A 113 5.22 -1.36 -1.35
C TRP A 113 4.25 -1.85 -0.29
N ILE A 114 3.01 -2.19 -0.67
CA ILE A 114 1.97 -2.62 0.27
C ILE A 114 2.03 -4.13 0.40
N ARG A 115 2.44 -4.58 1.56
CA ARG A 115 2.56 -6.01 1.84
C ARG A 115 1.24 -6.63 2.26
N ASP A 116 0.48 -5.95 3.09
CA ASP A 116 -0.68 -6.56 3.70
C ASP A 116 -1.76 -5.54 4.04
N CYS A 117 -2.98 -6.06 4.19
CA CYS A 117 -4.13 -5.28 4.57
C CYS A 117 -5.07 -6.19 5.36
N TYR A 118 -5.45 -5.75 6.56
CA TYR A 118 -6.32 -6.53 7.43
C TYR A 118 -7.49 -5.70 7.91
N PRO A 119 -8.67 -6.34 8.16
CA PRO A 119 -9.70 -5.69 8.98
C PRO A 119 -9.14 -5.44 10.37
N ASN A 120 -9.50 -4.31 10.93
CA ASN A 120 -8.92 -3.88 12.20
C ASN A 120 -10.00 -3.64 13.26
#